data_7b9cf9fb0b7d3f16f5eaced897f92880
#
_entry.id   7b9cf9fb0b7d3f16f5eaced897f92880
#
_cell.length_a   1.000
_cell.length_b   1.000
_cell.length_c   1.000
_cell.angle_alpha   90.00
_cell.angle_beta   90.00
_cell.angle_gamma   90.00
#
_symmetry.space_group_name_H-M   'P 1'
#
loop_
_entity.id
_entity.type
_entity.pdbx_description
1 polymer ?
#
loop_
_entity_poly.entity_id
_entity_poly.type
_entity_poly.pdbx_seq_one_letter_code
_entity_poly.pdbx_strand_id
1 'polypeptide(L)'
;MSTKNVLGRGVGALLPEESTEAEEKFFLCDIDKISANPHQPRSYFDEDKLQQLADSIREKGVIQPLLVTKGKGNRYTLVAGERRLRAATLAGLDEVPVVLMEQASANESLELALIENIQRHDLNPIEEATAYARLMDEFHLTQEEVARKVGRQRSTVTNVLRLLALPPALQEDVAR
;
A
#
# COMPACT_ATOMS: atom_id res chain seq x y z
N MET A 1 -13.20 -62.73 2.61
CA MET A 1 -14.29 -61.87 2.15
C MET A 1 -13.97 -60.46 2.62
N SER A 2 -13.52 -59.62 1.72
CA SER A 2 -12.95 -58.28 2.01
C SER A 2 -14.01 -57.24 1.72
N THR A 3 -14.50 -56.54 2.74
CA THR A 3 -15.41 -55.44 2.61
C THR A 3 -14.64 -54.16 2.23
N LYS A 4 -14.77 -53.69 1.00
CA LYS A 4 -14.25 -52.42 0.51
C LYS A 4 -15.01 -51.27 1.16
N ASN A 5 -14.27 -50.43 1.92
CA ASN A 5 -14.74 -49.14 2.40
C ASN A 5 -14.85 -48.16 1.22
N VAL A 6 -16.06 -47.78 0.86
CA VAL A 6 -16.39 -46.80 -0.17
C VAL A 6 -17.02 -45.58 0.51
N LEU A 7 -16.20 -44.82 1.21
CA LEU A 7 -16.61 -43.51 1.73
C LEU A 7 -15.39 -42.57 1.70
N GLY A 8 -15.31 -41.68 0.74
CA GLY A 8 -14.23 -40.68 0.69
C GLY A 8 -13.98 -40.01 -0.67
N ARG A 9 -15.00 -39.83 -1.51
CA ARG A 9 -14.83 -39.10 -2.81
C ARG A 9 -15.85 -38.00 -3.06
N GLY A 10 -16.33 -37.33 -2.04
CA GLY A 10 -17.44 -36.37 -2.18
C GLY A 10 -17.14 -34.93 -1.81
N VAL A 11 -16.00 -34.58 -1.22
CA VAL A 11 -15.74 -33.21 -0.75
C VAL A 11 -14.71 -32.49 -1.62
N GLY A 12 -13.89 -33.20 -2.40
CA GLY A 12 -12.90 -32.60 -3.29
C GLY A 12 -13.45 -31.97 -4.59
N ALA A 13 -14.76 -32.16 -4.89
CA ALA A 13 -15.35 -31.67 -6.13
C ALA A 13 -16.17 -30.38 -5.98
N LEU A 14 -16.13 -29.73 -4.81
CA LEU A 14 -16.84 -28.48 -4.52
C LEU A 14 -15.92 -27.30 -4.21
N LEU A 15 -14.62 -27.47 -4.34
CA LEU A 15 -13.71 -26.35 -4.35
C LEU A 15 -13.51 -25.94 -5.80
N PRO A 16 -13.77 -24.70 -6.19
CA PRO A 16 -13.40 -24.21 -7.50
C PRO A 16 -11.86 -24.24 -7.58
N GLU A 17 -11.31 -25.12 -8.40
CA GLU A 17 -9.94 -25.04 -8.91
C GLU A 17 -9.91 -23.91 -9.93
N GLU A 18 -9.85 -22.67 -9.47
CA GLU A 18 -9.43 -21.51 -10.25
C GLU A 18 -9.00 -20.42 -9.28
N SER A 19 -7.89 -20.64 -8.61
CA SER A 19 -7.02 -19.54 -8.23
C SER A 19 -5.71 -19.76 -8.96
N THR A 20 -5.53 -19.00 -10.01
CA THR A 20 -4.21 -18.70 -10.56
C THR A 20 -3.43 -18.08 -9.40
N GLU A 21 -2.75 -18.94 -8.66
CA GLU A 21 -1.88 -18.58 -7.55
C GLU A 21 -0.71 -17.77 -8.13
N ALA A 22 -0.85 -16.45 -8.09
CA ALA A 22 0.32 -15.66 -7.79
C ALA A 22 0.76 -16.13 -6.40
N GLU A 23 1.69 -17.09 -6.32
CA GLU A 23 2.30 -17.54 -5.08
C GLU A 23 2.87 -16.29 -4.39
N GLU A 24 2.12 -15.71 -3.48
CA GLU A 24 2.60 -14.68 -2.57
C GLU A 24 3.72 -15.32 -1.75
N LYS A 25 4.97 -15.10 -2.18
CA LYS A 25 6.13 -15.67 -1.51
C LYS A 25 6.32 -14.95 -0.19
N PHE A 26 5.83 -15.57 0.87
CA PHE A 26 6.06 -15.15 2.25
C PHE A 26 7.44 -15.64 2.73
N PHE A 27 8.26 -14.71 3.27
CA PHE A 27 9.56 -15.04 3.86
C PHE A 27 10.00 -13.97 4.88
N LEU A 28 11.03 -14.25 5.66
CA LEU A 28 11.71 -13.28 6.51
C LEU A 28 12.76 -12.53 5.69
N CYS A 29 12.78 -11.22 5.79
CA CYS A 29 13.67 -10.34 5.06
C CYS A 29 14.41 -9.43 6.03
N ASP A 30 15.74 -9.31 5.85
CA ASP A 30 16.56 -8.35 6.60
C ASP A 30 16.02 -6.93 6.36
N ILE A 31 15.85 -6.16 7.42
CA ILE A 31 15.34 -4.78 7.36
C ILE A 31 16.21 -3.89 6.46
N ASP A 32 17.53 -4.08 6.50
CA ASP A 32 18.50 -3.32 5.70
C ASP A 32 18.36 -3.57 4.18
N LYS A 33 17.71 -4.64 3.77
CA LYS A 33 17.42 -4.94 2.36
C LYS A 33 16.13 -4.29 1.86
N ILE A 34 15.32 -3.73 2.77
CA ILE A 34 14.04 -3.09 2.44
C ILE A 34 14.25 -1.60 2.30
N SER A 35 14.02 -1.06 1.11
CA SER A 35 14.02 0.37 0.84
C SER A 35 12.61 0.93 0.99
N ALA A 36 12.47 2.02 1.74
CA ALA A 36 11.21 2.75 1.80
C ALA A 36 10.81 3.26 0.41
N ASN A 37 9.53 3.28 0.11
CA ASN A 37 9.05 3.87 -1.14
C ASN A 37 9.17 5.39 -1.07
N PRO A 38 9.95 6.05 -1.94
CA PRO A 38 10.11 7.51 -1.95
C PRO A 38 8.79 8.26 -2.21
N HIS A 39 7.77 7.57 -2.70
CA HIS A 39 6.45 8.13 -3.04
C HIS A 39 5.39 7.95 -1.94
N GLN A 40 5.77 7.54 -0.73
CA GLN A 40 4.82 7.39 0.39
C GLN A 40 4.28 8.76 0.85
N PRO A 41 2.95 8.95 0.87
CA PRO A 41 2.33 10.26 1.15
C PRO A 41 2.35 10.67 2.62
N ARG A 42 2.64 9.75 3.55
CA ARG A 42 2.66 10.05 4.99
C ARG A 42 4.01 10.58 5.42
N SER A 43 4.16 11.90 5.47
CA SER A 43 5.34 12.59 6.03
C SER A 43 5.24 12.80 7.54
N TYR A 44 4.04 12.81 8.12
CA TYR A 44 3.83 13.03 9.56
C TYR A 44 3.47 11.73 10.26
N PHE A 45 4.31 11.31 11.19
CA PHE A 45 4.08 10.18 12.08
C PHE A 45 4.02 10.69 13.52
N ASP A 46 2.95 10.37 14.21
CA ASP A 46 2.80 10.55 15.63
C ASP A 46 3.82 9.64 16.34
N GLU A 47 4.82 10.24 16.95
CA GLU A 47 5.94 9.54 17.59
C GLU A 47 5.47 8.63 18.72
N ASP A 48 4.50 9.08 19.53
CA ASP A 48 3.96 8.30 20.65
C ASP A 48 3.27 7.02 20.14
N LYS A 49 2.48 7.14 19.08
CA LYS A 49 1.82 5.97 18.45
C LYS A 49 2.81 5.04 17.74
N LEU A 50 3.93 5.59 17.25
CA LEU A 50 4.97 4.78 16.64
C LEU A 50 5.74 3.99 17.72
N GLN A 51 6.03 4.63 18.85
CA GLN A 51 6.68 3.98 19.99
C GLN A 51 5.82 2.85 20.59
N GLN A 52 4.52 3.10 20.78
CA GLN A 52 3.59 2.04 21.24
C GLN A 52 3.56 0.84 20.29
N LEU A 53 3.61 1.10 18.98
CA LEU A 53 3.69 0.02 17.99
C LEU A 53 5.02 -0.72 18.07
N ALA A 54 6.14 -0.02 18.28
CA ALA A 54 7.46 -0.63 18.43
C ALA A 54 7.52 -1.53 19.67
N ASP A 55 6.93 -1.10 20.79
CA ASP A 55 6.87 -1.91 22.02
C ASP A 55 6.03 -3.18 21.82
N SER A 56 4.89 -3.06 21.12
CA SER A 56 4.06 -4.23 20.75
C SER A 56 4.81 -5.20 19.81
N ILE A 57 5.57 -4.66 18.86
CA ILE A 57 6.38 -5.46 17.93
C ILE A 57 7.54 -6.15 18.64
N ARG A 58 8.13 -5.50 19.67
CA ARG A 58 9.19 -6.11 20.47
C ARG A 58 8.70 -7.32 21.26
N GLU A 59 7.44 -7.29 21.73
CA GLU A 59 6.85 -8.39 22.49
C GLU A 59 6.34 -9.54 21.61
N LYS A 60 5.70 -9.21 20.50
CA LYS A 60 4.91 -10.16 19.68
C LYS A 60 5.45 -10.40 18.28
N GLY A 61 6.49 -9.66 17.90
CA GLY A 61 6.94 -9.63 16.51
C GLY A 61 5.99 -8.87 15.59
N VAL A 62 6.31 -8.85 14.31
CA VAL A 62 5.44 -8.28 13.27
C VAL A 62 4.41 -9.32 12.85
N ILE A 63 3.17 -9.21 13.35
CA ILE A 63 2.09 -10.17 13.10
C ILE A 63 1.62 -10.10 11.63
N GLN A 64 1.45 -8.90 11.10
CA GLN A 64 1.01 -8.69 9.73
C GLN A 64 2.21 -8.39 8.84
N PRO A 65 2.52 -9.21 7.81
CA PRO A 65 3.68 -9.03 6.97
C PRO A 65 3.66 -7.69 6.21
N LEU A 66 4.84 -7.21 5.85
CA LEU A 66 5.00 -6.07 4.95
C LEU A 66 4.83 -6.54 3.50
N LEU A 67 4.30 -5.66 2.65
CA LEU A 67 4.22 -5.94 1.22
C LEU A 67 5.43 -5.31 0.52
N VAL A 68 6.16 -6.11 -0.25
CA VAL A 68 7.37 -5.68 -0.94
C VAL A 68 7.37 -6.14 -2.39
N THR A 69 8.07 -5.40 -3.25
CA THR A 69 8.40 -5.83 -4.61
C THR A 69 9.91 -6.04 -4.73
N LYS A 70 10.31 -6.78 -5.75
CA LYS A 70 11.73 -6.98 -6.06
C LYS A 70 12.33 -5.67 -6.57
N GLY A 71 13.32 -5.16 -5.86
CA GLY A 71 14.12 -4.00 -6.25
C GLY A 71 15.34 -4.38 -7.10
N LYS A 72 16.27 -3.45 -7.27
CA LYS A 72 17.53 -3.72 -7.98
C LYS A 72 18.48 -4.55 -7.11
N GLY A 73 19.06 -5.59 -7.71
CA GLY A 73 19.97 -6.50 -7.00
C GLY A 73 19.22 -7.39 -5.99
N ASN A 74 19.77 -7.53 -4.78
CA ASN A 74 19.17 -8.31 -3.69
C ASN A 74 18.43 -7.41 -2.68
N ARG A 75 17.76 -6.37 -3.17
CA ARG A 75 16.97 -5.43 -2.36
C ARG A 75 15.50 -5.54 -2.71
N TYR A 76 14.67 -5.05 -1.79
CA TYR A 76 13.22 -5.00 -1.93
C TYR A 76 12.74 -3.57 -1.76
N THR A 77 11.67 -3.21 -2.46
CA THR A 77 11.00 -1.91 -2.31
C THR A 77 9.70 -2.11 -1.56
N LEU A 78 9.51 -1.35 -0.49
CA LEU A 78 8.29 -1.43 0.32
C LEU A 78 7.11 -0.88 -0.48
N VAL A 79 6.05 -1.67 -0.60
CA VAL A 79 4.76 -1.28 -1.19
C VAL A 79 3.80 -0.78 -0.10
N ALA A 80 3.66 -1.57 0.97
CA ALA A 80 2.82 -1.21 2.12
C ALA A 80 3.42 -1.70 3.44
N GLY A 81 3.18 -0.94 4.51
CA GLY A 81 3.64 -1.30 5.85
C GLY A 81 4.70 -0.36 6.43
N GLU A 82 4.86 0.89 5.95
CA GLU A 82 5.86 1.87 6.40
C GLU A 82 5.91 2.02 7.92
N ARG A 83 4.74 2.16 8.58
CA ARG A 83 4.70 2.26 10.05
C ARG A 83 5.25 1.03 10.74
N ARG A 84 4.96 -0.16 10.19
CA ARG A 84 5.46 -1.44 10.72
C ARG A 84 6.96 -1.56 10.52
N LEU A 85 7.48 -1.17 9.35
CA LEU A 85 8.91 -1.15 9.08
C LEU A 85 9.65 -0.24 10.07
N ARG A 86 9.19 1.00 10.23
CA ARG A 86 9.80 1.95 11.19
C ARG A 86 9.71 1.45 12.63
N ALA A 87 8.56 0.94 13.03
CA ALA A 87 8.38 0.40 14.39
C ALA A 87 9.23 -0.84 14.63
N ALA A 88 9.42 -1.71 13.63
CA ALA A 88 10.32 -2.87 13.71
C ALA A 88 11.80 -2.44 13.85
N THR A 89 12.21 -1.42 13.11
CA THR A 89 13.54 -0.81 13.26
C THR A 89 13.74 -0.22 14.66
N LEU A 90 12.75 0.52 15.18
CA LEU A 90 12.78 1.06 16.56
C LEU A 90 12.75 -0.05 17.62
N ALA A 91 12.10 -1.16 17.34
CA ALA A 91 12.09 -2.33 18.21
C ALA A 91 13.42 -3.10 18.23
N GLY A 92 14.32 -2.81 17.28
CA GLY A 92 15.63 -3.45 17.14
C GLY A 92 15.55 -4.84 16.52
N LEU A 93 14.59 -5.10 15.65
CA LEU A 93 14.51 -6.34 14.89
C LEU A 93 15.49 -6.31 13.70
N ASP A 94 16.15 -7.42 13.42
CA ASP A 94 17.03 -7.59 12.26
C ASP A 94 16.22 -7.99 11.00
N GLU A 95 15.15 -8.76 11.18
CA GLU A 95 14.33 -9.31 10.11
C GLU A 95 12.84 -9.05 10.35
N VAL A 96 12.09 -8.93 9.26
CA VAL A 96 10.63 -8.79 9.29
C VAL A 96 9.97 -9.73 8.28
N PRO A 97 8.75 -10.23 8.59
CA PRO A 97 7.99 -11.02 7.63
C PRO A 97 7.52 -10.12 6.47
N VAL A 98 7.75 -10.59 5.27
CA VAL A 98 7.35 -9.91 4.04
C VAL A 98 6.60 -10.85 3.10
N VAL A 99 5.73 -10.26 2.29
CA VAL A 99 5.10 -10.90 1.15
C VAL A 99 5.63 -10.23 -0.11
N LEU A 100 6.23 -11.03 -0.99
CA LEU A 100 6.71 -10.55 -2.28
C LEU A 100 5.56 -10.48 -3.28
N MET A 101 5.27 -9.29 -3.75
CA MET A 101 4.28 -9.04 -4.79
C MET A 101 4.96 -8.88 -6.17
N GLU A 102 4.25 -9.22 -7.21
CA GLU A 102 4.63 -8.83 -8.56
C GLU A 102 4.48 -7.32 -8.75
N GLN A 103 5.30 -6.71 -9.61
CA GLN A 103 5.30 -5.26 -9.82
C GLN A 103 3.94 -4.74 -10.32
N ALA A 104 3.25 -5.49 -11.18
CA ALA A 104 1.93 -5.13 -11.68
C ALA A 104 0.89 -5.08 -10.54
N SER A 105 0.81 -6.13 -9.72
CA SER A 105 -0.10 -6.19 -8.56
C SER A 105 0.23 -5.14 -7.49
N ALA A 106 1.51 -4.79 -7.35
CA ALA A 106 1.94 -3.73 -6.45
C ALA A 106 1.48 -2.35 -6.94
N ASN A 107 1.56 -2.08 -8.24
CA ASN A 107 1.08 -0.83 -8.83
C ASN A 107 -0.44 -0.69 -8.67
N GLU A 108 -1.20 -1.76 -8.93
CA GLU A 108 -2.65 -1.77 -8.70
C GLU A 108 -3.00 -1.53 -7.23
N SER A 109 -2.29 -2.18 -6.30
CA SER A 109 -2.50 -1.99 -4.86
C SER A 109 -2.18 -0.57 -4.40
N LEU A 110 -1.13 0.05 -4.94
CA LEU A 110 -0.76 1.44 -4.68
C LEU A 110 -1.81 2.41 -5.24
N GLU A 111 -2.28 2.18 -6.44
CA GLU A 111 -3.34 2.97 -7.07
C GLU A 111 -4.62 2.94 -6.22
N LEU A 112 -5.08 1.74 -5.84
CA LEU A 112 -6.25 1.56 -4.99
C LEU A 112 -6.08 2.24 -3.63
N ALA A 113 -4.93 2.11 -2.98
CA ALA A 113 -4.65 2.77 -1.71
C ALA A 113 -4.65 4.29 -1.82
N LEU A 114 -4.17 4.85 -2.95
CA LEU A 114 -4.20 6.29 -3.21
C LEU A 114 -5.63 6.77 -3.45
N ILE A 115 -6.43 6.02 -4.20
CA ILE A 115 -7.86 6.33 -4.43
C ILE A 115 -8.64 6.28 -3.10
N GLU A 116 -8.44 5.24 -2.27
CA GLU A 116 -9.06 5.14 -0.95
C GLU A 116 -8.72 6.36 -0.09
N ASN A 117 -7.46 6.76 -0.06
CA ASN A 117 -7.03 7.92 0.70
C ASN A 117 -7.68 9.23 0.21
N ILE A 118 -7.87 9.38 -1.11
CA ILE A 118 -8.57 10.53 -1.71
C ILE A 118 -10.05 10.55 -1.32
N GLN A 119 -10.68 9.40 -1.13
CA GLN A 119 -12.09 9.30 -0.73
C GLN A 119 -12.34 9.62 0.74
N ARG A 120 -11.29 9.85 1.53
CA ARG A 120 -11.44 10.33 2.91
C ARG A 120 -11.97 11.77 2.92
N HIS A 121 -12.79 12.06 3.94
CA HIS A 121 -13.44 13.36 4.07
C HIS A 121 -12.57 14.46 4.70
N ASP A 122 -11.35 14.16 5.09
CA ASP A 122 -10.45 15.01 5.88
C ASP A 122 -9.26 15.58 5.08
N LEU A 123 -9.25 15.42 3.75
CA LEU A 123 -8.20 16.02 2.90
C LEU A 123 -8.47 17.51 2.69
N ASN A 124 -7.42 18.32 2.80
CA ASN A 124 -7.47 19.71 2.36
C ASN A 124 -7.36 19.80 0.81
N PRO A 125 -7.75 20.95 0.20
CA PRO A 125 -7.76 21.08 -1.26
C PRO A 125 -6.38 20.90 -1.92
N ILE A 126 -5.30 21.23 -1.25
CA ILE A 126 -3.92 21.06 -1.77
C ILE A 126 -3.50 19.60 -1.70
N GLU A 127 -3.86 18.89 -0.63
CA GLU A 127 -3.63 17.44 -0.52
C GLU A 127 -4.40 16.67 -1.58
N GLU A 128 -5.67 17.04 -1.83
CA GLU A 128 -6.49 16.46 -2.89
C GLU A 128 -5.86 16.71 -4.27
N ALA A 129 -5.43 17.95 -4.55
CA ALA A 129 -4.74 18.30 -5.79
C ALA A 129 -3.46 17.48 -6.01
N THR A 130 -2.66 17.36 -4.95
CA THR A 130 -1.41 16.58 -4.97
C THR A 130 -1.68 15.11 -5.25
N ALA A 131 -2.72 14.55 -4.64
CA ALA A 131 -3.10 13.15 -4.86
C ALA A 131 -3.60 12.91 -6.29
N TYR A 132 -4.35 13.84 -6.89
CA TYR A 132 -4.74 13.75 -8.30
C TYR A 132 -3.54 13.83 -9.25
N ALA A 133 -2.59 14.74 -9.00
CA ALA A 133 -1.37 14.85 -9.79
C ALA A 133 -0.57 13.54 -9.72
N ARG A 134 -0.45 12.93 -8.55
CA ARG A 134 0.23 11.64 -8.37
C ARG A 134 -0.45 10.51 -9.13
N LEU A 135 -1.78 10.42 -9.14
CA LEU A 135 -2.50 9.43 -9.94
C LEU A 135 -2.17 9.58 -11.44
N MET A 136 -2.06 10.82 -11.92
CA MET A 136 -1.72 11.07 -13.32
C MET A 136 -0.26 10.72 -13.62
N ASP A 137 0.67 11.11 -12.77
CA ASP A 137 2.11 10.96 -13.02
C ASP A 137 2.60 9.53 -12.80
N GLU A 138 2.19 8.89 -11.71
CA GLU A 138 2.69 7.56 -11.31
C GLU A 138 1.98 6.43 -12.08
N PHE A 139 0.68 6.59 -12.39
CA PHE A 139 -0.14 5.56 -13.06
C PHE A 139 -0.52 5.93 -14.49
N HIS A 140 0.02 7.04 -15.01
CA HIS A 140 -0.20 7.53 -16.38
C HIS A 140 -1.68 7.72 -16.74
N LEU A 141 -2.49 8.12 -15.75
CA LEU A 141 -3.92 8.33 -15.93
C LEU A 141 -4.21 9.72 -16.48
N THR A 142 -5.20 9.80 -17.35
CA THR A 142 -5.77 11.07 -17.80
C THR A 142 -6.68 11.68 -16.72
N GLN A 143 -6.93 13.00 -16.78
CA GLN A 143 -7.87 13.66 -15.85
C GLN A 143 -9.27 13.03 -15.86
N GLU A 144 -9.69 12.49 -16.99
CA GLU A 144 -10.99 11.82 -17.13
C GLU A 144 -11.00 10.47 -16.41
N GLU A 145 -9.91 9.70 -16.50
CA GLU A 145 -9.76 8.42 -15.80
C GLU A 145 -9.65 8.64 -14.29
N VAL A 146 -8.88 9.64 -13.84
CA VAL A 146 -8.83 10.04 -12.43
C VAL A 146 -10.24 10.38 -11.94
N ALA A 147 -10.96 11.25 -12.65
CA ALA A 147 -12.30 11.65 -12.26
C ALA A 147 -13.26 10.45 -12.11
N ARG A 148 -13.24 9.54 -13.06
CA ARG A 148 -14.03 8.30 -13.02
C ARG A 148 -13.67 7.42 -11.82
N LYS A 149 -12.37 7.23 -11.55
CA LYS A 149 -11.87 6.37 -10.47
C LYS A 149 -12.19 6.93 -9.08
N VAL A 150 -12.12 8.25 -8.90
CA VAL A 150 -12.40 8.91 -7.62
C VAL A 150 -13.88 9.31 -7.44
N GLY A 151 -14.73 9.07 -8.44
CA GLY A 151 -16.16 9.39 -8.37
C GLY A 151 -16.46 10.90 -8.45
N ARG A 152 -15.66 11.65 -9.19
CA ARG A 152 -15.82 13.11 -9.39
C ARG A 152 -16.06 13.45 -10.86
N GLN A 153 -16.45 14.70 -11.14
CA GLN A 153 -16.51 15.21 -12.51
C GLN A 153 -15.11 15.63 -12.98
N ARG A 154 -14.81 15.47 -14.26
CA ARG A 154 -13.54 15.92 -14.85
C ARG A 154 -13.24 17.39 -14.58
N SER A 155 -14.26 18.25 -14.68
CA SER A 155 -14.14 19.69 -14.39
C SER A 155 -13.68 19.96 -12.96
N THR A 156 -14.16 19.17 -12.00
CA THR A 156 -13.73 19.25 -10.58
C THR A 156 -12.25 18.91 -10.46
N VAL A 157 -11.82 17.79 -11.02
CA VAL A 157 -10.40 17.36 -11.01
C VAL A 157 -9.52 18.43 -11.66
N THR A 158 -9.93 18.98 -12.83
CA THR A 158 -9.19 20.05 -13.51
C THR A 158 -9.05 21.29 -12.63
N ASN A 159 -10.11 21.72 -11.95
CA ASN A 159 -10.11 22.90 -11.08
C ASN A 159 -9.22 22.70 -9.85
N VAL A 160 -9.30 21.54 -9.22
CA VAL A 160 -8.47 21.18 -8.07
C VAL A 160 -6.99 21.15 -8.46
N LEU A 161 -6.63 20.54 -9.57
CA LEU A 161 -5.24 20.51 -10.06
C LEU A 161 -4.64 21.89 -10.30
N ARG A 162 -5.46 22.89 -10.68
CA ARG A 162 -4.99 24.27 -10.88
C ARG A 162 -4.48 24.92 -9.59
N LEU A 163 -4.88 24.45 -8.42
CA LEU A 163 -4.39 24.92 -7.14
C LEU A 163 -2.87 24.71 -6.98
N LEU A 164 -2.31 23.67 -7.59
CA LEU A 164 -0.87 23.41 -7.56
C LEU A 164 -0.06 24.45 -8.37
N ALA A 165 -0.70 25.20 -9.26
CA ALA A 165 -0.07 26.28 -10.01
C ALA A 165 -0.02 27.60 -9.23
N LEU A 166 -0.62 27.68 -8.05
CA LEU A 166 -0.56 28.87 -7.19
C LEU A 166 0.84 29.01 -6.56
N PRO A 167 1.27 30.25 -6.26
CA PRO A 167 2.45 30.49 -5.43
C PRO A 167 2.36 29.76 -4.07
N PRO A 168 3.50 29.29 -3.51
CA PRO A 168 3.49 28.50 -2.27
C PRO A 168 2.75 29.15 -1.10
N ALA A 169 2.90 30.47 -0.92
CA ALA A 169 2.22 31.21 0.13
C ALA A 169 0.67 31.12 0.02
N LEU A 170 0.12 31.13 -1.21
CA LEU A 170 -1.31 30.98 -1.43
C LEU A 170 -1.76 29.51 -1.27
N GLN A 171 -0.90 28.54 -1.58
CA GLN A 171 -1.21 27.14 -1.31
C GLN A 171 -1.33 26.88 0.19
N GLU A 172 -0.46 27.47 1.02
CA GLU A 172 -0.55 27.39 2.48
C GLU A 172 -1.86 27.97 3.04
N ASP A 173 -2.32 29.09 2.47
CA ASP A 173 -3.57 29.73 2.87
C ASP A 173 -4.81 28.89 2.48
N VAL A 174 -4.75 28.20 1.34
CA VAL A 174 -5.83 27.31 0.87
C VAL A 174 -5.83 25.97 1.65
N ALA A 175 -4.69 25.56 2.19
CA ALA A 175 -4.54 24.31 2.94
C ALA A 175 -5.05 24.42 4.41
N ARG A 176 -5.29 25.62 4.93
CA ARG A 176 -5.84 25.87 6.28
C ARG A 176 -7.36 25.73 6.34
#